data_2bfee661132a0894fc6945b574a62e62
#
_entry.id   2bfee661132a0894fc6945b574a62e62
#
_cell.length_a   1.000
_cell.length_b   1.000
_cell.length_c   1.000
_cell.angle_alpha   90.00
_cell.angle_beta   90.00
_cell.angle_gamma   90.00
#
_symmetry.space_group_name_H-M   'P 1'
#
loop_
_entity.id
_entity.type
_entity.pdbx_description
1 polymer ?
#
loop_
_entity_poly.entity_id
_entity_poly.type
_entity_poly.pdbx_seq_one_letter_code
_entity_poly.pdbx_strand_id
1 'polypeptide(L)'
;MAKKYILVTSDTKMIGPRTLYRIRSLVDIPGTVAAGEMGGYIQSEANLDHSGQCWVADNACVFEDAVVTGNAKVRGNALVYGSATVRDNATVSGDSKVHGYASIEDHSGVFG
;
A
#
# COMPACT_ATOMS: atom_id res chain seq x y z
N MET A 1 -15.28 -6.45 -11.96
CA MET A 1 -14.98 -5.44 -10.95
C MET A 1 -14.10 -4.34 -11.51
N ALA A 2 -14.42 -3.11 -11.22
CA ALA A 2 -13.59 -1.98 -11.65
C ALA A 2 -12.29 -1.97 -10.86
N LYS A 3 -11.18 -1.73 -11.54
CA LYS A 3 -9.89 -1.58 -10.89
C LYS A 3 -9.76 -0.16 -10.33
N LYS A 4 -9.17 -0.07 -9.16
CA LYS A 4 -8.91 1.21 -8.49
C LYS A 4 -7.58 1.81 -8.93
N TYR A 5 -6.65 0.97 -9.36
CA TYR A 5 -5.30 1.39 -9.75
C TYR A 5 -4.73 0.43 -10.80
N ILE A 6 -3.61 0.83 -11.40
CA ILE A 6 -2.81 -0.02 -12.29
C ILE A 6 -1.36 -0.02 -11.80
N LEU A 7 -0.63 -1.07 -12.18
CA LEU A 7 0.81 -1.14 -11.95
C LEU A 7 1.52 -0.41 -13.10
N VAL A 8 2.40 0.50 -12.74
CA VAL A 8 3.22 1.23 -13.72
C VAL A 8 4.52 0.43 -13.90
N THR A 9 4.56 -0.39 -14.93
CA THR A 9 5.67 -1.33 -15.12
C THR A 9 6.98 -0.68 -15.53
N SER A 10 6.94 0.59 -15.90
CA SER A 10 8.14 1.37 -16.24
C SER A 10 8.76 2.06 -15.03
N ASP A 11 8.13 2.00 -13.86
CA ASP A 11 8.64 2.61 -12.64
C ASP A 11 8.68 1.55 -11.54
N THR A 12 9.85 0.95 -11.37
CA THR A 12 10.03 -0.20 -10.49
C THR A 12 11.04 0.09 -9.39
N LYS A 13 10.96 -0.70 -8.34
CA LYS A 13 11.90 -0.64 -7.22
C LYS A 13 12.24 -2.07 -6.81
N MET A 14 13.53 -2.34 -6.63
CA MET A 14 13.97 -3.66 -6.19
C MET A 14 14.20 -3.66 -4.68
N ILE A 15 13.63 -4.66 -4.02
CA ILE A 15 13.93 -4.92 -2.61
C ILE A 15 14.41 -6.37 -2.54
N GLY A 16 15.72 -6.57 -2.41
CA GLY A 16 16.30 -7.90 -2.52
C GLY A 16 16.00 -8.50 -3.89
N PRO A 17 15.52 -9.73 -3.97
CA PRO A 17 15.17 -10.36 -5.25
C PRO A 17 13.77 -9.97 -5.76
N ARG A 18 13.05 -9.10 -5.06
CA ARG A 18 11.67 -8.77 -5.40
C ARG A 18 11.59 -7.49 -6.19
N THR A 19 10.79 -7.48 -7.24
CA THR A 19 10.50 -6.30 -8.04
C THR A 19 9.14 -5.76 -7.62
N LEU A 20 9.11 -4.48 -7.23
CA LEU A 20 7.90 -3.77 -6.89
C LEU A 20 7.60 -2.76 -7.99
N TYR A 21 6.33 -2.45 -8.16
CA TYR A 21 5.86 -1.54 -9.21
C TYR A 21 5.12 -0.38 -8.56
N ARG A 22 5.41 0.82 -9.05
CA ARG A 22 4.64 2.00 -8.64
C ARG A 22 3.19 1.81 -9.09
N ILE A 23 2.26 2.32 -8.30
CA ILE A 23 0.84 2.27 -8.66
C ILE A 23 0.37 3.65 -9.09
N ARG A 24 -0.64 3.67 -9.96
CA ARG A 24 -1.30 4.90 -10.42
C ARG A 24 -2.79 4.75 -10.19
N SER A 25 -3.38 5.75 -9.54
CA SER A 25 -4.80 5.70 -9.25
C SER A 25 -5.64 5.91 -10.50
N LEU A 26 -6.71 5.16 -10.62
CA LEU A 26 -7.72 5.30 -11.68
C LEU A 26 -8.95 6.05 -11.18
N VAL A 27 -9.02 6.33 -9.88
CA VAL A 27 -10.17 6.93 -9.23
C VAL A 27 -9.73 8.02 -8.26
N ASP A 28 -10.66 8.89 -7.89
CA ASP A 28 -10.45 9.83 -6.78
C ASP A 28 -10.76 9.11 -5.47
N ILE A 29 -9.82 9.19 -4.52
CA ILE A 29 -10.05 8.78 -3.14
C ILE A 29 -10.00 10.06 -2.32
N PRO A 30 -11.13 10.58 -1.86
CA PRO A 30 -11.19 11.89 -1.19
C PRO A 30 -10.20 12.01 -0.03
N GLY A 31 -9.44 13.11 -0.03
CA GLY A 31 -8.45 13.36 1.00
C GLY A 31 -7.19 12.50 0.90
N THR A 32 -7.06 11.68 -0.13
CA THR A 32 -5.97 10.71 -0.26
C THR A 32 -5.23 10.85 -1.59
N VAL A 33 -5.92 10.65 -2.71
CA VAL A 33 -5.31 10.66 -4.04
C VAL A 33 -6.35 11.03 -5.08
N ALA A 34 -5.93 11.72 -6.13
CA ALA A 34 -6.79 12.01 -7.29
C ALA A 34 -6.48 11.03 -8.41
N ALA A 35 -7.48 10.82 -9.27
CA ALA A 35 -7.31 9.96 -10.45
C ALA A 35 -6.13 10.46 -11.29
N GLY A 36 -5.27 9.52 -11.70
CA GLY A 36 -4.07 9.83 -12.48
C GLY A 36 -2.83 10.07 -11.63
N GLU A 37 -2.96 10.28 -10.33
CA GLU A 37 -1.81 10.47 -9.46
C GLU A 37 -1.12 9.16 -9.13
N MET A 38 0.18 9.23 -8.86
CA MET A 38 0.98 8.06 -8.49
C MET A 38 0.86 7.79 -7.00
N GLY A 39 0.90 6.49 -6.64
CA GLY A 39 1.02 6.05 -5.27
C GLY A 39 2.40 5.50 -4.98
N GLY A 40 2.48 4.58 -4.01
CA GLY A 40 3.71 3.90 -3.66
C GLY A 40 3.99 2.69 -4.55
N TYR A 41 4.64 1.69 -3.98
CA TYR A 41 5.10 0.49 -4.69
C TYR A 41 4.48 -0.76 -4.09
N ILE A 42 4.03 -1.67 -4.95
CA ILE A 42 3.56 -3.00 -4.53
C ILE A 42 4.19 -4.07 -5.42
N GLN A 43 4.31 -5.27 -4.90
CA GLN A 43 4.88 -6.38 -5.65
C GLN A 43 3.85 -6.95 -6.64
N SER A 44 2.60 -7.03 -6.22
CA SER A 44 1.50 -7.54 -7.04
C SER A 44 0.18 -6.92 -6.60
N GLU A 45 -0.86 -7.11 -7.39
CA GLU A 45 -2.19 -6.58 -7.06
C GLU A 45 -2.78 -7.25 -5.81
N ALA A 46 -2.26 -8.40 -5.40
CA ALA A 46 -2.68 -9.03 -4.15
C ALA A 46 -2.30 -8.22 -2.90
N ASN A 47 -1.33 -7.32 -3.02
CA ASN A 47 -0.86 -6.51 -1.89
C ASN A 47 -1.80 -5.35 -1.54
N LEU A 48 -2.63 -4.92 -2.48
CA LEU A 48 -3.52 -3.77 -2.27
C LEU A 48 -4.89 -4.09 -2.85
N ASP A 49 -5.91 -4.10 -2.00
CA ASP A 49 -7.27 -4.41 -2.40
C ASP A 49 -7.80 -3.29 -3.33
N HIS A 50 -8.53 -3.66 -4.35
CA HIS A 50 -9.22 -2.72 -5.23
C HIS A 50 -10.51 -2.18 -4.61
N SER A 51 -11.06 -2.87 -3.61
CA SER A 51 -12.24 -2.41 -2.89
C SER A 51 -11.86 -1.42 -1.80
N GLY A 52 -12.83 -0.62 -1.36
CA GLY A 52 -12.61 0.34 -0.28
C GLY A 52 -11.73 1.50 -0.70
N GLN A 53 -11.27 2.24 0.30
CA GLN A 53 -10.46 3.45 0.08
C GLN A 53 -8.99 3.27 0.49
N CYS A 54 -8.55 2.03 0.69
CA CYS A 54 -7.17 1.77 1.07
C CYS A 54 -6.20 2.24 -0.03
N TRP A 55 -5.04 2.69 0.38
CA TRP A 55 -4.05 3.25 -0.54
C TRP A 55 -2.64 3.10 0.01
N VAL A 56 -1.70 2.96 -0.91
CA VAL A 56 -0.27 3.01 -0.63
C VAL A 56 0.27 4.25 -1.32
N ALA A 57 0.84 5.16 -0.56
CA ALA A 57 1.25 6.48 -1.05
C ALA A 57 2.74 6.73 -0.89
N ASP A 58 3.22 7.82 -1.47
CA ASP A 58 4.60 8.31 -1.35
C ASP A 58 5.59 7.25 -1.86
N ASN A 59 6.57 6.88 -1.03
CA ASN A 59 7.55 5.86 -1.35
C ASN A 59 7.35 4.58 -0.53
N ALA A 60 6.18 4.42 0.08
CA ALA A 60 5.85 3.24 0.85
C ALA A 60 5.84 2.00 -0.04
N CYS A 61 6.21 0.87 0.54
CA CYS A 61 6.28 -0.40 -0.18
C CYS A 61 5.49 -1.47 0.55
N VAL A 62 4.70 -2.23 -0.20
CA VAL A 62 3.97 -3.40 0.32
C VAL A 62 4.34 -4.58 -0.57
N PHE A 63 4.86 -5.64 0.03
CA PHE A 63 5.37 -6.76 -0.76
C PHE A 63 5.27 -8.08 0.01
N GLU A 64 5.73 -9.15 -0.62
CA GLU A 64 5.57 -10.51 -0.14
C GLU A 64 4.07 -10.85 -0.02
N ASP A 65 3.62 -11.42 1.07
CA ASP A 65 2.22 -11.81 1.25
C ASP A 65 1.42 -10.78 2.03
N ALA A 66 1.98 -9.58 2.21
CA ALA A 66 1.30 -8.51 2.94
C ALA A 66 0.11 -7.97 2.15
N VAL A 67 -0.93 -7.57 2.87
CA VAL A 67 -2.17 -7.08 2.27
C VAL A 67 -2.60 -5.79 2.96
N VAL A 68 -2.97 -4.80 2.15
CA VAL A 68 -3.58 -3.55 2.61
C VAL A 68 -5.03 -3.55 2.09
N THR A 69 -5.99 -3.42 2.99
CA THR A 69 -7.41 -3.56 2.66
C THR A 69 -8.26 -2.57 3.48
N GLY A 70 -9.56 -2.56 3.23
CA GLY A 70 -10.49 -1.65 3.89
C GLY A 70 -10.24 -0.21 3.51
N ASN A 71 -10.07 0.64 4.51
CA ASN A 71 -9.76 2.06 4.33
C ASN A 71 -8.36 2.41 4.85
N ALA A 72 -7.51 1.40 5.00
CA ALA A 72 -6.16 1.57 5.55
C ALA A 72 -5.27 2.37 4.61
N LYS A 73 -4.32 3.10 5.17
CA LYS A 73 -3.37 3.92 4.42
C LYS A 73 -1.95 3.56 4.83
N VAL A 74 -1.08 3.37 3.85
CA VAL A 74 0.36 3.15 4.06
C VAL A 74 1.07 4.25 3.29
N ARG A 75 1.92 5.02 3.95
CA ARG A 75 2.53 6.20 3.35
C ARG A 75 3.93 6.48 3.92
N GLY A 76 4.53 7.57 3.46
CA GLY A 76 5.91 7.91 3.84
C GLY A 76 6.89 6.94 3.21
N ASN A 77 7.82 6.44 4.01
CA ASN A 77 8.80 5.44 3.60
C ASN A 77 8.52 4.08 4.26
N ALA A 78 7.28 3.83 4.67
CA ALA A 78 6.92 2.64 5.39
C ALA A 78 7.09 1.38 4.54
N LEU A 79 7.42 0.28 5.20
CA LEU A 79 7.54 -1.04 4.58
C LEU A 79 6.56 -2.00 5.25
N VAL A 80 5.74 -2.67 4.45
CA VAL A 80 4.80 -3.68 4.94
C VAL A 80 5.09 -4.96 4.15
N TYR A 81 5.48 -6.01 4.85
CA TYR A 81 5.90 -7.24 4.19
C TYR A 81 5.69 -8.48 5.07
N GLY A 82 6.20 -9.63 4.62
CA GLY A 82 5.92 -10.89 5.28
C GLY A 82 4.48 -11.29 5.06
N SER A 83 3.77 -11.63 6.11
CA SER A 83 2.33 -11.96 6.07
C SER A 83 1.51 -10.93 6.84
N ALA A 84 1.98 -9.70 6.91
CA ALA A 84 1.32 -8.62 7.64
C ALA A 84 0.05 -8.16 6.93
N THR A 85 -0.91 -7.69 7.72
CA THR A 85 -2.17 -7.14 7.21
C THR A 85 -2.39 -5.75 7.80
N VAL A 86 -2.74 -4.80 6.95
CA VAL A 86 -3.15 -3.45 7.36
C VAL A 86 -4.57 -3.27 6.86
N ARG A 87 -5.52 -3.08 7.76
CA ARG A 87 -6.94 -3.07 7.43
C ARG A 87 -7.73 -2.06 8.23
N ASP A 88 -9.03 -2.03 7.99
CA ASP A 88 -9.97 -1.11 8.64
C ASP A 88 -9.57 0.34 8.36
N ASN A 89 -9.41 1.16 9.36
CA ASN A 89 -8.99 2.56 9.20
C ASN A 89 -7.56 2.79 9.72
N ALA A 90 -6.74 1.75 9.72
CA ALA A 90 -5.37 1.83 10.22
C ALA A 90 -4.49 2.67 9.30
N THR A 91 -3.47 3.29 9.87
CA THR A 91 -2.47 4.08 9.14
C THR A 91 -1.08 3.63 9.50
N VAL A 92 -0.25 3.39 8.49
CA VAL A 92 1.18 3.11 8.67
C VAL A 92 1.96 4.20 7.92
N SER A 93 2.85 4.90 8.62
CA SER A 93 3.55 6.04 8.03
C SER A 93 4.96 6.20 8.59
N GLY A 94 5.67 7.24 8.12
CA GLY A 94 7.04 7.50 8.51
C GLY A 94 7.99 6.44 7.96
N ASP A 95 8.96 6.04 8.76
CA ASP A 95 9.92 4.99 8.40
C ASP A 95 9.57 3.64 9.05
N SER A 96 8.31 3.42 9.35
CA SER A 96 7.81 2.23 10.02
C SER A 96 8.03 0.96 9.20
N LYS A 97 8.19 -0.16 9.90
CA LYS A 97 8.25 -1.48 9.27
C LYS A 97 7.24 -2.39 9.95
N VAL A 98 6.35 -2.96 9.15
CA VAL A 98 5.32 -3.90 9.61
C VAL A 98 5.57 -5.21 8.89
N HIS A 99 5.82 -6.28 9.64
CA HIS A 99 6.21 -7.55 9.04
C HIS A 99 5.80 -8.75 9.90
N GLY A 100 6.21 -9.94 9.50
CA GLY A 100 5.82 -11.17 10.18
C GLY A 100 4.34 -11.42 9.97
N TYR A 101 3.63 -11.70 11.07
CA TYR A 101 2.19 -11.89 11.04
C TYR A 101 1.44 -10.74 11.69
N ALA A 102 2.04 -9.56 11.71
CA ALA A 102 1.42 -8.39 12.34
C ALA A 102 0.09 -8.04 11.67
N SER A 103 -0.85 -7.59 12.48
CA SER A 103 -2.14 -7.11 11.99
C SER A 103 -2.38 -5.72 12.58
N ILE A 104 -2.49 -4.73 11.71
CA ILE A 104 -2.76 -3.36 12.10
C ILE A 104 -4.20 -3.07 11.68
N GLU A 105 -5.06 -2.80 12.64
CA GLU A 105 -6.50 -2.74 12.39
C GLU A 105 -7.18 -1.64 13.19
N ASP A 106 -8.49 -1.50 13.01
CA ASP A 106 -9.34 -0.48 13.64
C ASP A 106 -8.85 0.91 13.26
N HIS A 107 -8.52 1.75 14.23
CA HIS A 107 -7.97 3.08 14.01
C HIS A 107 -6.50 3.17 14.42
N SER A 108 -5.81 2.03 14.48
CA SER A 108 -4.42 1.97 14.90
C SER A 108 -3.52 2.73 13.94
N GLY A 109 -2.45 3.31 14.48
CA GLY A 109 -1.44 3.98 13.70
C GLY A 109 -0.07 3.45 14.04
N VAL A 110 0.79 3.28 13.03
CA VAL A 110 2.20 2.94 13.21
C VAL A 110 3.00 4.06 12.55
N PHE A 111 3.79 4.75 13.36
CA PHE A 111 4.55 5.91 12.93
C PHE A 111 6.01 5.72 13.32
N GLY A 112 6.89 5.89 12.37
CA GLY A 112 8.30 5.67 12.61
C GLY A 112 9.18 6.90 12.51
#